data_90ead8955ac0376e57fb3d2ea1085547
#
_entry.id   90ead8955ac0376e57fb3d2ea1085547
#
_cell.length_a   1.000
_cell.length_b   1.000
_cell.length_c   1.000
_cell.angle_alpha   90.00
_cell.angle_beta   90.00
_cell.angle_gamma   90.00
#
_symmetry.space_group_name_H-M   'P 1'
#
loop_
_entity.id
_entity.type
_entity.pdbx_description
1 polymer ?
#
loop_
_entity_poly.entity_id
_entity_poly.type
_entity_poly.pdbx_seq_one_letter_code
_entity_poly.pdbx_strand_id
1 'polypeptide(L)' 'MNVETIGLWAGAVWNALNDANGSFTVKGLKKTTKLKEKEVFAAIGWLAREGKVNVTEIEKDVEVNLI' A
#
# COMPACT_ATOMS: atom_id res chain seq x y z
N MET A 1 0.04 -16.57 3.00
CA MET A 1 0.37 -15.57 1.97
C MET A 1 0.73 -16.27 0.68
N ASN A 2 0.14 -15.86 -0.41
CA ASN A 2 0.47 -16.38 -1.73
C ASN A 2 0.24 -15.26 -2.75
N VAL A 3 0.58 -15.53 -4.02
CA VAL A 3 0.50 -14.50 -5.06
C VAL A 3 -0.92 -13.96 -5.20
N GLU A 4 -1.92 -14.83 -5.15
CA GLU A 4 -3.31 -14.41 -5.30
C GLU A 4 -3.74 -13.47 -4.17
N THR A 5 -3.41 -13.79 -2.93
CA THR A 5 -3.76 -12.93 -1.81
C THR A 5 -2.97 -11.63 -1.83
N ILE A 6 -1.71 -11.68 -2.24
CA ILE A 6 -0.91 -10.44 -2.39
C ILE A 6 -1.58 -9.52 -3.41
N GLY A 7 -2.05 -10.07 -4.53
CA GLY A 7 -2.78 -9.29 -5.53
C GLY A 7 -4.05 -8.66 -4.98
N LEU A 8 -4.81 -9.41 -4.16
CA LEU A 8 -6.00 -8.87 -3.51
C LEU A 8 -5.66 -7.73 -2.56
N TRP A 9 -4.60 -7.90 -1.77
CA TRP A 9 -4.14 -6.84 -0.87
C TRP A 9 -3.68 -5.61 -1.65
N ALA A 10 -3.00 -5.83 -2.78
CA ALA A 10 -2.57 -4.72 -3.65
C ALA A 10 -3.78 -3.93 -4.16
N GLY A 11 -4.84 -4.63 -4.56
CA GLY A 11 -6.08 -3.97 -4.98
C GLY A 11 -6.69 -3.13 -3.86
N ALA A 12 -6.72 -3.69 -2.63
CA ALA A 12 -7.27 -2.97 -1.48
C ALA A 12 -6.44 -1.72 -1.16
N VAL A 13 -5.11 -1.84 -1.20
CA VAL A 13 -4.22 -0.71 -0.95
C VAL A 13 -4.37 0.34 -2.04
N TRP A 14 -4.43 -0.09 -3.30
CA TRP A 14 -4.60 0.84 -4.43
C TRP A 14 -5.89 1.63 -4.28
N ASN A 15 -7.00 0.95 -3.94
CA ASN A 15 -8.29 1.62 -3.76
C ASN A 15 -8.22 2.64 -2.61
N ALA A 16 -7.57 2.28 -1.50
CA ALA A 16 -7.42 3.18 -0.37
C ALA A 16 -6.61 4.41 -0.75
N LEU A 17 -5.54 4.23 -1.53
CA LEU A 17 -4.73 5.36 -2.01
C LEU A 17 -5.55 6.25 -2.94
N ASN A 18 -6.32 5.66 -3.83
CA ASN A 18 -7.13 6.41 -4.77
C ASN A 18 -8.17 7.26 -4.03
N ASP A 19 -8.80 6.68 -3.00
CA ASP A 19 -9.80 7.39 -2.20
C ASP A 19 -9.18 8.48 -1.33
N ALA A 20 -7.89 8.37 -1.02
CA ALA A 20 -7.16 9.34 -0.20
C ALA A 20 -6.40 10.36 -1.05
N ASN A 21 -6.85 10.61 -2.26
CA ASN A 21 -6.22 11.55 -3.19
C ASN A 21 -4.79 11.17 -3.56
N GLY A 22 -4.49 9.89 -3.53
CA GLY A 22 -3.25 9.34 -4.05
C GLY A 22 -2.08 9.26 -3.09
N SER A 23 -2.25 9.62 -1.82
CA SER A 23 -1.15 9.60 -0.85
C SER A 23 -1.63 9.11 0.52
N PHE A 24 -0.83 8.23 1.12
CA PHE A 24 -1.16 7.68 2.44
C PHE A 24 0.11 7.13 3.09
N THR A 25 0.12 7.12 4.42
CA THR A 25 1.18 6.44 5.17
C THR A 25 0.82 4.97 5.36
N VAL A 26 1.82 4.14 5.65
CA VAL A 26 1.57 2.72 5.95
C VAL A 26 0.63 2.60 7.15
N LYS A 27 0.84 3.43 8.18
CA LYS A 27 -0.04 3.44 9.34
C LYS A 27 -1.48 3.73 8.94
N GLY A 28 -1.69 4.71 8.07
CA GLY A 28 -3.01 5.05 7.57
C GLY A 28 -3.61 3.93 6.72
N LEU A 29 -2.79 3.29 5.90
CA LEU A 29 -3.25 2.17 5.08
C LEU A 29 -3.69 1.00 5.93
N LYS A 30 -2.94 0.67 6.98
CA LYS A 30 -3.32 -0.40 7.92
C LYS A 30 -4.68 -0.11 8.55
N LYS A 31 -4.89 1.12 8.95
CA LYS A 31 -6.12 1.52 9.60
C LYS A 31 -7.32 1.47 8.64
N THR A 32 -7.11 1.96 7.43
CA THR A 32 -8.18 2.04 6.43
C THR A 32 -8.52 0.68 5.83
N THR A 33 -7.50 -0.12 5.49
CA THR A 33 -7.72 -1.41 4.83
C THR A 33 -7.97 -2.54 5.83
N LYS A 34 -7.62 -2.34 7.10
CA LYS A 34 -7.66 -3.39 8.14
C LYS A 34 -6.66 -4.51 7.88
N LEU A 35 -5.73 -4.30 6.99
CA LEU A 35 -4.66 -5.26 6.73
C LEU A 35 -3.57 -5.15 7.79
N LYS A 36 -2.87 -6.25 8.00
CA LYS A 36 -1.71 -6.28 8.89
C LYS A 36 -0.52 -5.63 8.18
N GLU A 37 0.47 -5.20 8.96
CA GLU A 37 1.63 -4.53 8.42
C GLU A 37 2.32 -5.33 7.31
N LYS A 38 2.54 -6.63 7.54
CA LYS A 38 3.19 -7.47 6.52
C LYS A 38 2.38 -7.55 5.24
N GLU A 39 1.06 -7.52 5.36
CA GLU A 39 0.16 -7.57 4.21
C GLU A 39 0.21 -6.27 3.42
N VAL A 40 0.25 -5.14 4.12
CA VAL A 40 0.39 -3.83 3.48
C VAL A 40 1.72 -3.74 2.74
N PHE A 41 2.82 -4.16 3.37
CA PHE A 41 4.12 -4.11 2.70
C PHE A 41 4.21 -5.05 1.52
N ALA A 42 3.59 -6.23 1.59
CA ALA A 42 3.53 -7.12 0.44
C ALA A 42 2.78 -6.46 -0.73
N ALA A 43 1.66 -5.80 -0.43
CA ALA A 43 0.86 -5.08 -1.43
C ALA A 43 1.65 -3.93 -2.03
N ILE A 44 2.36 -3.17 -1.20
CA ILE A 44 3.18 -2.04 -1.66
C ILE A 44 4.28 -2.53 -2.60
N GLY A 45 4.95 -3.62 -2.24
CA GLY A 45 5.99 -4.20 -3.10
C GLY A 45 5.44 -4.61 -4.46
N TRP A 46 4.26 -5.21 -4.47
CA TRP A 46 3.58 -5.59 -5.71
C TRP A 46 3.30 -4.35 -6.57
N LEU A 47 2.69 -3.32 -5.98
CA LEU A 47 2.35 -2.10 -6.70
C LEU A 47 3.58 -1.33 -7.17
N ALA A 48 4.63 -1.31 -6.37
CA ALA A 48 5.87 -0.65 -6.74
C ALA A 48 6.52 -1.34 -7.94
N ARG A 49 6.52 -2.68 -7.94
CA ARG A 49 7.07 -3.44 -9.07
C ARG A 49 6.28 -3.19 -10.34
N GLU A 50 4.97 -2.98 -10.22
CA GLU A 50 4.12 -2.67 -11.37
C GLU A 50 4.21 -1.21 -11.80
N GLY A 51 4.97 -0.40 -11.08
CA GLY A 51 5.13 1.02 -11.42
C GLY A 51 3.90 1.86 -11.09
N LYS A 52 3.09 1.43 -10.16
CA LYS A 52 1.84 2.13 -9.82
C LYS A 52 1.95 3.06 -8.63
N VAL A 53 2.99 2.89 -7.82
CA VAL A 53 3.20 3.73 -6.64
C VAL A 53 4.66 4.09 -6.50
N ASN A 54 4.90 5.25 -5.87
CA ASN A 54 6.19 5.65 -5.32
C ASN A 54 6.16 5.40 -3.83
N VAL A 55 7.32 5.03 -3.27
CA VAL A 55 7.45 4.73 -1.85
C VAL A 55 8.56 5.61 -1.30
N THR A 56 8.27 6.35 -0.24
CA THR A 56 9.23 7.27 0.35
C THR A 56 9.31 7.02 1.85
N GLU A 57 10.51 6.80 2.36
CA GLU A 57 10.68 6.68 3.79
C GLU A 57 10.61 8.06 4.43
N ILE A 58 9.80 8.18 5.48
CA ILE A 58 9.68 9.40 6.26
C ILE A 58 9.98 9.05 7.71
N GLU A 59 10.06 10.03 8.58
CA GLU A 59 10.35 9.77 9.99
C GLU A 59 9.26 8.88 10.59
N LYS A 60 9.67 7.70 11.06
CA LYS A 60 8.81 6.73 11.75
C LYS A 60 7.71 6.08 10.90
N ASP A 61 7.74 6.26 9.58
CA ASP A 61 6.74 5.63 8.72
C ASP A 61 7.24 5.59 7.28
N VAL A 62 6.37 5.12 6.41
CA VAL A 62 6.61 5.08 4.97
C VAL A 62 5.40 5.71 4.31
N GLU A 63 5.65 6.62 3.38
CA GLU A 63 4.60 7.26 2.60
C GLU A 63 4.51 6.61 1.24
N VAL A 64 3.29 6.34 0.79
CA VAL A 64 3.01 5.69 -0.48
C VAL A 64 2.16 6.62 -1.32
N ASN A 65 2.60 6.90 -2.54
CA ASN A 65 1.91 7.80 -3.45
C ASN A 65 1.58 7.09 -4.75
N LEU A 66 0.39 7.33 -5.27
CA LEU A 66 0.06 6.87 -6.61
C LEU A 66 0.90 7.65 -7.64
N ILE A 67 1.30 6.95 -8.68
CA ILE A 67 1.98 7.57 -9.82
C ILE A 67 0.93 8.07 -10.81
#